data_e4470b03676cf26dc763514e7941aac7
#
_entry.id   e4470b03676cf26dc763514e7941aac7
#
_cell.length_a   1.000
_cell.length_b   1.000
_cell.length_c   1.000
_cell.angle_alpha   90.00
_cell.angle_beta   90.00
_cell.angle_gamma   90.00
#
_symmetry.space_group_name_H-M   'P 1'
#
loop_
_entity.id
_entity.type
_entity.pdbx_description
1 polymer ?
#
loop_
_entity_poly.entity_id
_entity_poly.type
_entity_poly.pdbx_seq_one_letter_code
_entity_poly.pdbx_strand_id
1 'polypeptide(L)' 'FIEYLTKRRIDYVVARIKDNPKADIHELFNYVGYRQRSTSWRNFQKITGMTPTEFIDNLK' A
#
# COMPACT_ATOMS: atom_id res chain seq x y z
N PHE A 1 -16.22 -8.08 -5.15
CA PHE A 1 -15.51 -7.90 -6.41
C PHE A 1 -14.51 -6.74 -6.33
N ILE A 2 -15.01 -5.56 -5.95
CA ILE A 2 -14.16 -4.39 -5.78
C ILE A 2 -13.16 -4.62 -4.64
N GLU A 3 -13.60 -5.26 -3.56
CA GLU A 3 -12.73 -5.57 -2.44
C GLU A 3 -11.59 -6.50 -2.84
N TYR A 4 -11.86 -7.44 -3.74
CA TYR A 4 -10.83 -8.36 -4.21
C TYR A 4 -9.72 -7.59 -4.95
N LEU A 5 -10.09 -6.67 -5.84
CA LEU A 5 -9.11 -5.86 -6.55
C LEU A 5 -8.32 -4.97 -5.61
N THR A 6 -8.99 -4.38 -4.63
CA THR A 6 -8.33 -3.54 -3.63
C THR A 6 -7.30 -4.35 -2.86
N LYS A 7 -7.69 -5.54 -2.42
CA LYS A 7 -6.77 -6.39 -1.67
C LYS A 7 -5.56 -6.76 -2.51
N ARG A 8 -5.75 -7.11 -3.78
CA ARG A 8 -4.63 -7.47 -4.64
C ARG A 8 -3.67 -6.32 -4.83
N ARG A 9 -4.21 -5.11 -5.01
CA ARG A 9 -3.38 -3.91 -5.14
C ARG A 9 -2.56 -3.66 -3.89
N ILE A 10 -3.20 -3.74 -2.73
CA ILE A 10 -2.52 -3.51 -1.46
C ILE A 10 -1.50 -4.62 -1.20
N ASP A 11 -1.85 -5.88 -1.49
CA ASP A 11 -0.92 -6.99 -1.31
C ASP A 11 0.35 -6.79 -2.15
N TYR A 12 0.20 -6.29 -3.38
CA TYR A 12 1.35 -6.00 -4.22
C TYR A 12 2.23 -4.93 -3.58
N VAL A 13 1.62 -3.84 -3.11
CA VAL A 13 2.37 -2.76 -2.48
C VAL A 13 3.08 -3.27 -1.23
N VAL A 14 2.41 -4.06 -0.41
CA VAL A 14 3.00 -4.64 0.80
C VAL A 14 4.22 -5.50 0.44
N ALA A 15 4.09 -6.35 -0.56
CA ALA A 15 5.18 -7.22 -0.97
C ALA A 15 6.39 -6.41 -1.44
N ARG A 16 6.15 -5.34 -2.20
CA ARG A 16 7.24 -4.49 -2.68
C ARG A 16 7.91 -3.72 -1.55
N ILE A 17 7.13 -3.26 -0.57
CA ILE A 17 7.70 -2.57 0.59
C ILE A 17 8.56 -3.51 1.41
N LYS A 18 8.10 -4.75 1.62
CA LYS A 18 8.87 -5.74 2.37
C LYS A 18 10.18 -6.06 1.68
N ASP A 19 10.18 -6.11 0.36
CA ASP A 19 11.38 -6.37 -0.42
C ASP A 19 12.34 -5.19 -0.38
N ASN A 20 11.79 -3.97 -0.40
CA ASN A 20 12.60 -2.75 -0.38
C ASN A 20 11.90 -1.66 0.43
N PRO A 21 12.18 -1.54 1.74
CA PRO A 21 11.53 -0.53 2.58
C PRO A 21 11.83 0.91 2.16
N LYS A 22 12.81 1.12 1.31
CA LYS A 22 13.15 2.45 0.81
C LYS A 22 12.40 2.83 -0.45
N ALA A 23 11.57 1.92 -0.99
CA ALA A 23 10.81 2.19 -2.19
C ALA A 23 9.84 3.35 -1.97
N ASP A 24 9.61 4.15 -3.03
CA ASP A 24 8.68 5.25 -2.97
C ASP A 24 7.26 4.72 -2.99
N ILE A 25 6.55 4.90 -1.88
CA ILE A 25 5.21 4.37 -1.73
C ILE A 25 4.23 5.03 -2.71
N HIS A 26 4.45 6.29 -3.05
CA HIS A 26 3.60 6.98 -4.02
C HIS A 26 3.73 6.35 -5.40
N GLU A 27 4.93 5.99 -5.80
CA GLU A 27 5.14 5.31 -7.07
C GLU A 27 4.47 3.95 -7.09
N LEU A 28 4.53 3.22 -5.98
CA LEU A 28 3.88 1.92 -5.89
C LEU A 28 2.37 2.05 -6.03
N PHE A 29 1.77 3.03 -5.36
CA PHE A 29 0.34 3.26 -5.48
C PHE A 29 -0.06 3.67 -6.89
N ASN A 30 0.74 4.51 -7.55
CA ASN A 30 0.49 4.88 -8.95
C ASN A 30 0.57 3.65 -9.86
N TYR A 31 1.53 2.78 -9.62
CA TYR A 31 1.70 1.59 -10.42
C TYR A 31 0.46 0.69 -10.39
N VAL A 32 -0.15 0.55 -9.22
CA VAL A 32 -1.32 -0.31 -9.07
C VAL A 32 -2.63 0.41 -9.43
N GLY A 33 -2.57 1.68 -9.83
CA GLY A 33 -3.72 2.39 -10.36
C GLY A 33 -4.40 3.37 -9.43
N TYR A 34 -3.83 3.66 -8.27
CA TYR A 34 -4.39 4.68 -7.38
C TYR A 34 -3.98 6.07 -7.84
N ARG A 35 -4.99 6.92 -8.06
CA ARG A 35 -4.76 8.30 -8.48
C ARG A 35 -4.75 9.28 -7.32
N GLN A 36 -5.51 8.96 -6.26
CA GLN A 36 -5.64 9.85 -5.12
C GLN A 36 -4.94 9.24 -3.91
N ARG A 37 -4.13 10.05 -3.27
CA ARG A 37 -3.37 9.64 -2.11
C ARG A 37 -4.28 9.19 -0.96
N SER A 38 -5.34 9.97 -0.70
CA SER A 38 -6.24 9.68 0.41
C SER A 38 -6.93 8.32 0.24
N THR A 39 -7.34 7.99 -0.99
CA THR A 39 -7.98 6.72 -1.26
C THR A 39 -7.02 5.55 -1.03
N SER A 40 -5.80 5.66 -1.54
CA SER A 40 -4.80 4.60 -1.37
C SER A 40 -4.44 4.41 0.10
N TRP A 41 -4.28 5.51 0.82
CA TRP A 41 -3.94 5.47 2.23
C TRP A 41 -5.03 4.78 3.04
N ARG A 42 -6.29 5.14 2.79
CA ARG A 42 -7.43 4.56 3.49
C ARG A 42 -7.54 3.06 3.22
N ASN A 43 -7.39 2.66 1.95
CA ASN A 43 -7.48 1.26 1.58
C ASN A 43 -6.34 0.45 2.20
N PHE A 44 -5.14 1.01 2.22
CA PHE A 44 -4.00 0.35 2.84
C PHE A 44 -4.28 0.11 4.33
N GLN A 45 -4.75 1.13 5.03
CA GLN A 45 -5.05 1.01 6.46
C GLN A 45 -6.18 0.00 6.70
N LYS A 46 -7.17 -0.03 5.84
CA LYS A 46 -8.29 -0.97 5.99
C LYS A 46 -7.82 -2.43 5.88
N ILE A 47 -6.88 -2.70 4.99
CA ILE A 47 -6.43 -4.06 4.72
C ILE A 47 -5.33 -4.51 5.66
N THR A 48 -4.37 -3.63 5.94
CA THR A 48 -3.21 -3.99 6.78
C THR A 48 -3.40 -3.64 8.25
N GLY A 49 -4.35 -2.75 8.55
CA GLY A 49 -4.57 -2.29 9.93
C GLY A 49 -3.67 -1.15 10.36
N MET A 50 -2.80 -0.65 9.47
CA MET A 50 -1.91 0.46 9.80
C MET A 50 -1.64 1.30 8.56
N THR A 51 -1.21 2.55 8.77
CA THR A 51 -0.87 3.42 7.65
C THR A 51 0.40 2.94 6.97
N PRO A 52 0.63 3.33 5.70
CA PRO A 52 1.88 2.96 5.02
C PRO A 52 3.12 3.41 5.78
N THR A 53 3.09 4.59 6.40
CA THR A 53 4.22 5.08 7.17
C THR A 53 4.49 4.18 8.38
N GLU A 54 3.43 3.83 9.11
CA GLU A 54 3.56 2.93 10.25
C GLU A 54 4.07 1.57 9.83
N PHE A 55 3.59 1.08 8.69
CA PHE A 55 4.01 -0.22 8.18
C PHE A 55 5.52 -0.22 7.89
N ILE A 56 6.01 0.83 7.25
CA ILE A 56 7.44 0.94 6.93
C ILE A 56 8.26 1.05 8.21
N ASP A 57 7.79 1.83 9.19
CA ASP A 57 8.50 1.97 10.45
C ASP A 57 8.63 0.65 11.19
N ASN A 58 7.60 -0.19 11.10
CA ASN A 58 7.63 -1.51 11.74
C ASN A 58 8.59 -2.49 11.05
N LEU A 59 8.95 -2.23 9.81
CA LEU A 59 9.92 -3.06 9.09
C LEU A 59 11.37 -2.71 9.45
N LYS A 60 11.58 -1.54 9.98
CA LYS A 60 12.92 -1.11 10.41
C LYS A 60 13.21 -1.71 11.76
#